data_3aa1d88b5a347fd6a39faf760422b9a4
#
_entry.id   3aa1d88b5a347fd6a39faf760422b9a4
#
_cell.length_a   1.000
_cell.length_b   1.000
_cell.length_c   1.000
_cell.angle_alpha   90.00
_cell.angle_beta   90.00
_cell.angle_gamma   90.00
#
_symmetry.space_group_name_H-M   'P 1'
#
loop_
_entity.id
_entity.type
_entity.pdbx_description
1 polymer ?
#
loop_
_entity_poly.entity_id
_entity_poly.type
_entity_poly.pdbx_seq_one_letter_code
_entity_poly.pdbx_strand_id
1 'polypeptide(L)'
;FFFLVAKGWTQESTASAQVSTFSIVSPELQTTKKIWLYLPKNYSASKKKYSVIYMPDAQNLFDAKTSYSGEWNIDEKLDSLSAQVIVVGIEHGNEKRLEELTPYPHEKYGGGKANQYLDFIVNTLKPSIDKKYRTKTDKTHTLIIGSSLGGLTAFYATLKYPEVFGKAGVFSPAFWINRKDIIALTEQTQKIKAKYYFLCGDQEGDDDSMVKDLNTMENIINTKRCSCKHLNKKTIIKGGKHNEKLWRDGFVKALLWLGY
;
A
#
# COMPACT_ATOMS: atom_id res chain seq x y z
N PHE A 1 25.18 6.62 -48.19
CA PHE A 1 24.98 6.72 -46.75
C PHE A 1 23.50 6.47 -46.45
N PHE A 2 23.14 5.27 -45.98
CA PHE A 2 21.81 4.95 -45.48
C PHE A 2 21.74 5.35 -44.00
N PHE A 3 20.93 6.35 -43.64
CA PHE A 3 20.60 6.63 -42.26
C PHE A 3 19.59 5.59 -41.79
N LEU A 4 20.01 4.63 -40.98
CA LEU A 4 19.11 3.81 -40.16
C LEU A 4 18.51 4.69 -39.03
N VAL A 5 17.28 5.15 -39.24
CA VAL A 5 16.48 5.76 -38.15
C VAL A 5 16.05 4.61 -37.25
N ALA A 6 16.71 4.43 -36.13
CA ALA A 6 16.26 3.54 -35.09
C ALA A 6 14.93 4.14 -34.56
N LYS A 7 13.79 3.53 -34.90
CA LYS A 7 12.51 3.79 -34.23
C LYS A 7 12.64 3.30 -32.79
N GLY A 8 12.90 4.23 -31.87
CA GLY A 8 12.77 3.95 -30.45
C GLY A 8 11.30 3.58 -30.18
N TRP A 9 11.05 2.35 -29.80
CA TRP A 9 9.74 1.91 -29.30
C TRP A 9 9.54 2.57 -27.94
N THR A 10 8.80 3.68 -27.91
CA THR A 10 8.31 4.22 -26.64
C THR A 10 7.17 3.30 -26.19
N GLN A 11 7.32 2.64 -25.06
CA GLN A 11 6.26 1.86 -24.46
C GLN A 11 5.06 2.78 -24.25
N GLU A 12 3.89 2.41 -24.77
CA GLU A 12 2.65 3.14 -24.52
C GLU A 12 2.20 2.93 -23.06
N SER A 13 1.48 3.92 -22.52
CA SER A 13 0.90 3.82 -21.17
C SER A 13 -0.18 2.73 -21.15
N THR A 14 -0.16 1.89 -20.12
CA THR A 14 -1.19 0.86 -19.87
C THR A 14 -2.30 1.36 -18.95
N ALA A 15 -2.10 2.52 -18.31
CA ALA A 15 -3.08 3.08 -17.38
C ALA A 15 -4.44 3.31 -18.05
N SER A 16 -5.51 2.83 -17.40
CA SER A 16 -6.87 2.99 -17.91
C SER A 16 -7.34 4.45 -17.86
N ALA A 17 -8.41 4.76 -18.59
CA ALA A 17 -9.02 6.11 -18.61
C ALA A 17 -9.57 6.56 -17.24
N GLN A 18 -9.69 5.64 -16.27
CA GLN A 18 -10.12 5.91 -14.90
C GLN A 18 -8.99 6.44 -14.03
N VAL A 19 -7.75 6.38 -14.51
CA VAL A 19 -6.56 6.85 -13.79
C VAL A 19 -6.22 8.27 -14.21
N SER A 20 -5.97 9.12 -13.25
CA SER A 20 -5.46 10.48 -13.46
C SER A 20 -4.33 10.77 -12.47
N THR A 21 -3.51 11.78 -12.78
CA THR A 21 -2.42 12.18 -11.88
C THR A 21 -2.52 13.66 -11.55
N PHE A 22 -2.04 14.01 -10.35
CA PHE A 22 -1.87 15.40 -9.93
C PHE A 22 -0.72 15.49 -8.92
N SER A 23 -0.24 16.71 -8.69
CA SER A 23 0.80 16.97 -7.70
C SER A 23 0.21 17.70 -6.50
N ILE A 24 0.73 17.40 -5.31
CA ILE A 24 0.37 18.05 -4.06
C ILE A 24 1.64 18.35 -3.24
N VAL A 25 1.70 19.54 -2.67
CA VAL A 25 2.79 19.90 -1.75
C VAL A 25 2.62 19.12 -0.45
N SER A 26 3.70 18.52 0.03
CA SER A 26 3.79 17.89 1.35
C SER A 26 4.67 18.76 2.24
N PRO A 27 4.09 19.54 3.14
CA PRO A 27 4.86 20.30 4.13
C PRO A 27 5.64 19.36 5.06
N GLU A 28 5.08 18.21 5.40
CA GLU A 28 5.64 17.22 6.33
C GLU A 28 6.93 16.58 5.79
N LEU A 29 7.00 16.39 4.48
CA LEU A 29 8.16 15.84 3.78
C LEU A 29 9.01 16.91 3.10
N GLN A 30 8.58 18.18 3.15
CA GLN A 30 9.23 19.31 2.48
C GLN A 30 9.47 19.07 0.98
N THR A 31 8.46 18.49 0.29
CA THR A 31 8.55 18.12 -1.12
C THR A 31 7.18 18.19 -1.78
N THR A 32 7.16 18.03 -3.09
CA THR A 32 5.92 17.82 -3.84
C THR A 32 5.80 16.35 -4.19
N LYS A 33 4.65 15.74 -3.88
CA LYS A 33 4.35 14.34 -4.20
C LYS A 33 3.43 14.28 -5.42
N LYS A 34 3.74 13.39 -6.33
CA LYS A 34 2.83 13.02 -7.42
C LYS A 34 1.89 11.94 -6.93
N ILE A 35 0.61 12.15 -7.20
CA ILE A 35 -0.49 11.28 -6.78
C ILE A 35 -1.15 10.70 -8.02
N TRP A 36 -1.42 9.42 -7.97
CA TRP A 36 -2.23 8.69 -8.95
C TRP A 36 -3.59 8.42 -8.34
N LEU A 37 -4.62 8.75 -9.08
CA LEU A 37 -6.00 8.62 -8.62
C LEU A 37 -6.78 7.75 -9.58
N TYR A 38 -7.27 6.62 -9.11
CA TYR A 38 -8.26 5.80 -9.79
C TYR A 38 -9.66 6.14 -9.26
N LEU A 39 -10.60 6.42 -10.15
CA LEU A 39 -12.02 6.57 -9.86
C LEU A 39 -12.79 5.43 -10.54
N PRO A 40 -13.80 4.81 -9.88
CA PRO A 40 -14.60 3.75 -10.50
C PRO A 40 -15.28 4.21 -11.80
N LYS A 41 -15.46 3.33 -12.79
CA LYS A 41 -16.07 3.64 -14.10
C LYS A 41 -17.37 4.44 -14.00
N ASN A 42 -18.20 4.13 -13.02
CA ASN A 42 -19.49 4.79 -12.81
C ASN A 42 -19.43 5.99 -11.87
N TYR A 43 -18.22 6.48 -11.54
CA TYR A 43 -18.08 7.59 -10.59
C TYR A 43 -18.88 8.81 -10.99
N SER A 44 -18.77 9.29 -12.23
CA SER A 44 -19.45 10.51 -12.69
C SER A 44 -20.98 10.37 -12.73
N ALA A 45 -21.50 9.20 -13.05
CA ALA A 45 -22.93 8.91 -13.12
C ALA A 45 -23.57 8.62 -11.75
N SER A 46 -22.78 8.42 -10.70
CA SER A 46 -23.24 8.03 -9.36
C SER A 46 -23.11 9.18 -8.37
N LYS A 47 -24.06 9.27 -7.43
CA LYS A 47 -23.97 10.16 -6.24
C LYS A 47 -23.44 9.42 -4.99
N LYS A 48 -23.05 8.14 -5.11
CA LYS A 48 -22.57 7.33 -4.00
C LYS A 48 -21.25 7.89 -3.43
N LYS A 49 -21.01 7.59 -2.16
CA LYS A 49 -19.71 7.78 -1.51
C LYS A 49 -18.92 6.47 -1.54
N TYR A 50 -17.62 6.57 -1.70
CA TYR A 50 -16.72 5.45 -1.93
C TYR A 50 -15.71 5.29 -0.79
N SER A 51 -15.34 4.07 -0.50
CA SER A 51 -14.18 3.79 0.33
C SER A 51 -12.89 4.17 -0.39
N VAL A 52 -11.85 4.48 0.36
CA VAL A 52 -10.57 4.92 -0.19
C VAL A 52 -9.45 3.98 0.23
N ILE A 53 -8.64 3.56 -0.74
CA ILE A 53 -7.41 2.81 -0.52
C ILE A 53 -6.22 3.73 -0.80
N TYR A 54 -5.37 3.96 0.18
CA TYR A 54 -4.08 4.62 0.00
C TYR A 54 -3.02 3.58 -0.28
N MET A 55 -2.20 3.79 -1.31
CA MET A 55 -1.17 2.84 -1.70
C MET A 55 0.16 3.57 -1.95
N PRO A 56 1.23 3.24 -1.21
CA PRO A 56 2.59 3.68 -1.57
C PRO A 56 3.05 3.05 -2.88
N ASP A 57 4.18 3.55 -3.40
CA ASP A 57 4.85 3.02 -4.60
C ASP A 57 3.99 3.10 -5.87
N ALA A 58 3.28 4.22 -6.06
CA ALA A 58 2.31 4.40 -7.13
C ALA A 58 2.87 4.21 -8.54
N GLN A 59 4.18 4.34 -8.73
CA GLN A 59 4.84 4.08 -10.01
C GLN A 59 4.60 2.66 -10.54
N ASN A 60 4.34 1.70 -9.62
CA ASN A 60 4.16 0.28 -9.96
C ASN A 60 2.68 -0.16 -10.03
N LEU A 61 1.72 0.74 -9.79
CA LEU A 61 0.33 0.33 -9.59
C LEU A 61 -0.50 0.27 -10.87
N PHE A 62 -0.34 1.27 -11.77
CA PHE A 62 -1.31 1.56 -12.83
C PHE A 62 -0.73 1.66 -14.22
N ASP A 63 0.60 1.63 -14.38
CA ASP A 63 1.22 1.85 -15.69
C ASP A 63 2.54 1.11 -15.81
N ALA A 64 2.59 0.18 -16.75
CA ALA A 64 3.82 -0.58 -17.06
C ALA A 64 4.98 0.34 -17.45
N LYS A 65 4.68 1.51 -18.04
CA LYS A 65 5.69 2.49 -18.47
C LYS A 65 6.46 3.10 -17.30
N THR A 66 5.83 3.23 -16.13
CA THR A 66 6.42 3.83 -14.93
C THR A 66 6.91 2.79 -13.92
N SER A 67 6.50 1.52 -14.09
CA SER A 67 6.82 0.47 -13.14
C SER A 67 8.28 0.04 -13.26
N TYR A 68 8.93 -0.17 -12.10
CA TYR A 68 10.33 -0.59 -12.02
C TYR A 68 10.52 -2.09 -12.29
N SER A 69 9.69 -2.94 -11.68
CA SER A 69 9.84 -4.41 -11.74
C SER A 69 8.55 -5.12 -12.14
N GLY A 70 7.66 -4.42 -12.79
CA GLY A 70 6.37 -4.92 -13.23
C GLY A 70 5.21 -4.16 -12.58
N GLU A 71 4.11 -4.16 -13.29
CA GLU A 71 2.91 -3.46 -12.89
C GLU A 71 1.99 -4.35 -12.05
N TRP A 72 1.26 -3.73 -11.10
CA TRP A 72 0.26 -4.45 -10.31
C TRP A 72 -1.09 -4.59 -11.04
N ASN A 73 -1.31 -3.84 -12.12
CA ASN A 73 -2.57 -3.82 -12.88
C ASN A 73 -3.78 -3.55 -11.96
N ILE A 74 -3.69 -2.54 -11.12
CA ILE A 74 -4.71 -2.24 -10.12
C ILE A 74 -6.01 -1.80 -10.78
N ASP A 75 -5.93 -0.89 -11.73
CA ASP A 75 -7.07 -0.32 -12.45
C ASP A 75 -7.79 -1.38 -13.31
N GLU A 76 -7.06 -2.22 -14.05
CA GLU A 76 -7.68 -3.29 -14.85
C GLU A 76 -8.41 -4.30 -13.94
N LYS A 77 -7.83 -4.63 -12.78
CA LYS A 77 -8.48 -5.53 -11.82
C LYS A 77 -9.73 -4.90 -11.22
N LEU A 78 -9.65 -3.63 -10.82
CA LEU A 78 -10.80 -2.90 -10.28
C LEU A 78 -11.89 -2.72 -11.32
N ASP A 79 -11.52 -2.44 -12.57
CA ASP A 79 -12.42 -2.32 -13.71
C ASP A 79 -13.12 -3.64 -14.03
N SER A 80 -12.37 -4.75 -14.04
CA SER A 80 -12.90 -6.10 -14.25
C SER A 80 -13.90 -6.51 -13.17
N LEU A 81 -13.65 -6.14 -11.93
CA LEU A 81 -14.53 -6.40 -10.79
C LEU A 81 -15.70 -5.40 -10.68
N SER A 82 -15.72 -4.33 -11.48
CA SER A 82 -16.61 -3.19 -11.30
C SER A 82 -16.57 -2.67 -9.85
N ALA A 83 -15.37 -2.64 -9.28
CA ALA A 83 -15.15 -2.35 -7.86
C ALA A 83 -15.55 -0.91 -7.52
N GLN A 84 -16.30 -0.75 -6.42
CA GLN A 84 -16.82 0.54 -5.97
C GLN A 84 -15.89 1.17 -4.93
N VAL A 85 -14.66 1.49 -5.33
CA VAL A 85 -13.59 1.99 -4.47
C VAL A 85 -12.75 3.04 -5.21
N ILE A 86 -12.26 4.04 -4.50
CA ILE A 86 -11.26 5.01 -4.97
C ILE A 86 -9.89 4.50 -4.54
N VAL A 87 -8.89 4.57 -5.43
CA VAL A 87 -7.50 4.30 -5.06
C VAL A 87 -6.67 5.57 -5.21
N VAL A 88 -5.90 5.88 -4.19
CA VAL A 88 -4.99 7.02 -4.12
C VAL A 88 -3.58 6.46 -3.99
N GLY A 89 -2.89 6.37 -5.12
CA GLY A 89 -1.50 5.95 -5.19
C GLY A 89 -0.56 7.13 -4.93
N ILE A 90 0.46 6.93 -4.10
CA ILE A 90 1.45 7.95 -3.73
C ILE A 90 2.80 7.50 -4.27
N GLU A 91 3.41 8.29 -5.19
CA GLU A 91 4.75 7.98 -5.65
C GLU A 91 5.76 8.09 -4.50
N HIS A 92 6.65 7.11 -4.41
CA HIS A 92 7.79 7.21 -3.49
C HIS A 92 8.80 8.25 -3.99
N GLY A 93 9.67 8.71 -3.11
CA GLY A 93 10.68 9.73 -3.40
C GLY A 93 11.95 9.18 -4.09
N ASN A 94 11.85 8.12 -4.89
CA ASN A 94 12.98 7.43 -5.51
C ASN A 94 14.04 7.02 -4.47
N GLU A 95 15.21 7.64 -4.43
CA GLU A 95 16.26 7.38 -3.45
C GLU A 95 15.79 7.59 -2.00
N LYS A 96 14.77 8.42 -1.78
CA LYS A 96 14.17 8.66 -0.45
C LYS A 96 13.13 7.60 -0.05
N ARG A 97 12.84 6.60 -0.90
CA ARG A 97 11.82 5.59 -0.64
C ARG A 97 12.03 4.88 0.70
N LEU A 98 13.25 4.47 0.99
CA LEU A 98 13.57 3.84 2.26
C LEU A 98 13.37 4.81 3.43
N GLU A 99 13.79 6.06 3.27
CA GLU A 99 13.63 7.10 4.28
C GLU A 99 12.14 7.36 4.59
N GLU A 100 11.31 7.49 3.55
CA GLU A 100 9.88 7.77 3.66
C GLU A 100 9.06 6.59 4.21
N LEU A 101 9.49 5.35 3.98
CA LEU A 101 8.67 4.17 4.27
C LEU A 101 9.14 3.32 5.46
N THR A 102 10.18 3.74 6.18
CA THR A 102 10.61 3.06 7.41
C THR A 102 10.28 3.89 8.65
N PRO A 103 9.66 3.27 9.67
CA PRO A 103 9.29 3.96 10.91
C PRO A 103 10.48 4.44 11.73
N TYR A 104 11.56 3.66 11.73
CA TYR A 104 12.74 3.91 12.54
C TYR A 104 13.99 3.91 11.69
N PRO A 105 15.03 4.68 12.07
CA PRO A 105 16.31 4.64 11.38
C PRO A 105 17.01 3.28 11.58
N HIS A 106 17.61 2.78 10.50
CA HIS A 106 18.44 1.58 10.55
C HIS A 106 19.92 1.99 10.43
N GLU A 107 20.79 1.44 11.26
CA GLU A 107 22.21 1.82 11.34
C GLU A 107 22.93 1.80 9.98
N LYS A 108 22.66 0.77 9.17
CA LYS A 108 23.30 0.58 7.86
C LYS A 108 22.58 1.31 6.72
N TYR A 109 21.24 1.38 6.78
CA TYR A 109 20.41 1.79 5.63
C TYR A 109 19.76 3.17 5.81
N GLY A 110 19.83 3.76 7.00
CA GLY A 110 19.14 5.01 7.30
C GLY A 110 17.62 4.80 7.44
N GLY A 111 16.84 5.77 6.99
CA GLY A 111 15.38 5.71 7.09
C GLY A 111 14.81 6.52 8.24
N GLY A 112 13.59 6.20 8.70
CA GLY A 112 12.99 6.73 9.92
C GLY A 112 12.03 7.90 9.72
N LYS A 113 11.55 8.18 8.49
CA LYS A 113 10.58 9.26 8.21
C LYS A 113 9.17 8.78 7.89
N ALA A 114 8.81 7.54 8.21
CA ALA A 114 7.45 7.07 7.97
C ALA A 114 6.40 7.85 8.80
N ASN A 115 6.79 8.45 9.93
CA ASN A 115 5.90 9.36 10.64
C ASN A 115 5.51 10.56 9.76
N GLN A 116 6.48 11.25 9.19
CA GLN A 116 6.23 12.41 8.31
C GLN A 116 5.46 12.01 7.04
N TYR A 117 5.75 10.82 6.50
CA TYR A 117 5.02 10.28 5.36
C TYR A 117 3.54 10.00 5.71
N LEU A 118 3.27 9.41 6.86
CA LEU A 118 1.92 9.17 7.33
C LEU A 118 1.21 10.46 7.76
N ASP A 119 1.93 11.41 8.37
CA ASP A 119 1.41 12.75 8.69
C ASP A 119 0.95 13.45 7.41
N PHE A 120 1.72 13.37 6.32
CA PHE A 120 1.32 13.86 5.01
C PHE A 120 0.02 13.21 4.53
N ILE A 121 -0.09 11.88 4.62
CA ILE A 121 -1.32 11.20 4.19
C ILE A 121 -2.51 11.65 5.02
N VAL A 122 -2.36 11.72 6.34
CA VAL A 122 -3.46 11.97 7.28
C VAL A 122 -3.88 13.45 7.33
N ASN A 123 -2.89 14.36 7.34
CA ASN A 123 -3.16 15.78 7.60
C ASN A 123 -3.25 16.62 6.31
N THR A 124 -2.63 16.18 5.21
CA THR A 124 -2.61 16.93 3.95
C THR A 124 -3.37 16.22 2.83
N LEU A 125 -2.99 14.99 2.48
CA LEU A 125 -3.55 14.30 1.32
C LEU A 125 -5.00 13.85 1.54
N LYS A 126 -5.29 13.13 2.64
CA LYS A 126 -6.64 12.62 2.91
C LYS A 126 -7.68 13.75 3.01
N PRO A 127 -7.46 14.85 3.74
CA PRO A 127 -8.41 15.98 3.75
C PRO A 127 -8.64 16.58 2.35
N SER A 128 -7.60 16.66 1.52
CA SER A 128 -7.72 17.15 0.14
C SER A 128 -8.59 16.20 -0.73
N ILE A 129 -8.37 14.89 -0.60
CA ILE A 129 -9.17 13.87 -1.30
C ILE A 129 -10.62 13.89 -0.82
N ASP A 130 -10.86 13.93 0.49
CA ASP A 130 -12.20 13.93 1.07
C ASP A 130 -13.01 15.18 0.70
N LYS A 131 -12.33 16.33 0.56
CA LYS A 131 -12.95 17.58 0.10
C LYS A 131 -13.31 17.55 -1.38
N LYS A 132 -12.49 16.92 -2.21
CA LYS A 132 -12.63 16.96 -3.68
C LYS A 132 -13.49 15.82 -4.23
N TYR A 133 -13.51 14.68 -3.56
CA TYR A 133 -14.17 13.47 -4.05
C TYR A 133 -15.21 12.94 -3.07
N ARG A 134 -16.16 12.16 -3.56
CA ARG A 134 -17.22 11.55 -2.76
C ARG A 134 -16.71 10.34 -1.97
N THR A 135 -16.05 10.60 -0.88
CA THR A 135 -15.45 9.59 -0.01
C THR A 135 -16.32 9.28 1.20
N LYS A 136 -16.21 8.06 1.71
CA LYS A 136 -16.58 7.68 3.07
C LYS A 136 -15.37 7.91 3.94
N THR A 137 -15.45 8.87 4.86
CA THR A 137 -14.28 9.43 5.56
C THR A 137 -13.86 8.67 6.81
N ASP A 138 -14.72 7.76 7.27
CA ASP A 138 -14.47 6.99 8.48
C ASP A 138 -13.42 5.88 8.30
N LYS A 139 -12.84 5.43 9.41
CA LYS A 139 -11.76 4.43 9.40
C LYS A 139 -12.13 3.08 8.82
N THR A 140 -13.40 2.68 8.86
CA THR A 140 -13.83 1.37 8.32
C THR A 140 -13.85 1.37 6.80
N HIS A 141 -13.81 2.58 6.21
CA HIS A 141 -13.79 2.82 4.78
C HIS A 141 -12.48 3.46 4.28
N THR A 142 -11.49 3.58 5.16
CA THR A 142 -10.14 4.07 4.83
C THR A 142 -9.14 2.93 5.00
N LEU A 143 -8.51 2.54 3.90
CA LEU A 143 -7.55 1.44 3.84
C LEU A 143 -6.17 1.94 3.46
N ILE A 144 -5.17 1.16 3.85
CA ILE A 144 -3.82 1.30 3.31
C ILE A 144 -3.32 -0.08 2.86
N ILE A 145 -2.79 -0.18 1.64
CA ILE A 145 -2.27 -1.43 1.07
C ILE A 145 -0.90 -1.15 0.48
N GLY A 146 0.07 -1.98 0.79
CA GLY A 146 1.42 -1.86 0.23
C GLY A 146 2.22 -3.15 0.33
N SER A 147 3.36 -3.18 -0.36
CA SER A 147 4.29 -4.32 -0.36
C SER A 147 5.68 -3.91 0.10
N SER A 148 6.45 -4.87 0.58
CA SER A 148 7.83 -4.66 1.02
C SER A 148 7.92 -3.54 2.08
N LEU A 149 8.67 -2.47 1.85
CA LEU A 149 8.67 -1.27 2.70
C LEU A 149 7.28 -0.63 2.78
N GLY A 150 6.51 -0.61 1.68
CA GLY A 150 5.11 -0.16 1.67
C GLY A 150 4.20 -1.04 2.53
N GLY A 151 4.48 -2.35 2.61
CA GLY A 151 3.79 -3.29 3.51
C GLY A 151 4.10 -3.02 4.97
N LEU A 152 5.37 -2.75 5.30
CA LEU A 152 5.78 -2.29 6.62
C LEU A 152 5.06 -0.99 7.01
N THR A 153 5.05 0.00 6.11
CA THR A 153 4.35 1.28 6.33
C THR A 153 2.84 1.09 6.49
N ALA A 154 2.22 0.22 5.68
CA ALA A 154 0.79 -0.07 5.78
C ALA A 154 0.43 -0.70 7.14
N PHE A 155 1.25 -1.60 7.64
CA PHE A 155 1.10 -2.15 8.98
C PHE A 155 1.27 -1.06 10.05
N TYR A 156 2.36 -0.31 9.98
CA TYR A 156 2.67 0.76 10.93
C TYR A 156 1.59 1.84 10.99
N ALA A 157 1.00 2.21 9.85
CA ALA A 157 -0.07 3.20 9.75
C ALA A 157 -1.27 2.86 10.64
N THR A 158 -1.63 1.57 10.73
CA THR A 158 -2.78 1.14 11.55
C THR A 158 -2.49 1.17 13.05
N LEU A 159 -1.23 1.12 13.46
CA LEU A 159 -0.81 1.27 14.85
C LEU A 159 -0.68 2.74 15.24
N LYS A 160 -0.16 3.56 14.32
CA LYS A 160 0.08 5.00 14.53
C LYS A 160 -1.20 5.83 14.43
N TYR A 161 -2.09 5.50 13.48
CA TYR A 161 -3.36 6.21 13.20
C TYR A 161 -4.55 5.25 13.18
N PRO A 162 -4.84 4.56 14.32
CA PRO A 162 -5.93 3.58 14.40
C PRO A 162 -7.33 4.19 14.25
N GLU A 163 -7.46 5.51 14.37
CA GLU A 163 -8.68 6.28 14.11
C GLU A 163 -8.87 6.61 12.63
N VAL A 164 -7.82 6.50 11.82
CA VAL A 164 -7.84 6.79 10.37
C VAL A 164 -7.87 5.50 9.55
N PHE A 165 -6.97 4.55 9.82
CA PHE A 165 -6.83 3.32 9.04
C PHE A 165 -7.44 2.13 9.78
N GLY A 166 -8.64 1.73 9.37
CA GLY A 166 -9.34 0.58 9.97
C GLY A 166 -9.00 -0.75 9.29
N LYS A 167 -8.33 -0.74 8.14
CA LYS A 167 -8.01 -1.93 7.36
C LYS A 167 -6.66 -1.78 6.67
N ALA A 168 -5.89 -2.88 6.57
CA ALA A 168 -4.64 -2.89 5.81
C ALA A 168 -4.43 -4.19 5.01
N GLY A 169 -3.89 -4.02 3.80
CA GLY A 169 -3.24 -5.07 3.03
C GLY A 169 -1.73 -4.98 3.21
N VAL A 170 -1.15 -6.01 3.80
CA VAL A 170 0.25 -6.04 4.22
C VAL A 170 0.95 -7.15 3.44
N PHE A 171 1.59 -6.79 2.33
CA PHE A 171 2.18 -7.73 1.39
C PHE A 171 3.68 -7.78 1.55
N SER A 172 4.21 -8.98 1.78
CA SER A 172 5.66 -9.22 1.93
C SER A 172 6.37 -8.13 2.75
N PRO A 173 5.87 -7.77 3.95
CA PRO A 173 6.32 -6.58 4.65
C PRO A 173 7.80 -6.69 5.06
N ALA A 174 8.58 -5.65 4.79
CA ALA A 174 9.99 -5.59 5.17
C ALA A 174 10.18 -5.37 6.68
N PHE A 175 9.58 -6.23 7.51
CA PHE A 175 9.70 -6.14 8.98
C PHE A 175 11.15 -6.25 9.46
N TRP A 176 11.98 -7.00 8.70
CA TRP A 176 13.39 -7.22 9.03
C TRP A 176 14.18 -5.94 9.27
N ILE A 177 13.82 -4.83 8.59
CA ILE A 177 14.57 -3.57 8.68
C ILE A 177 14.39 -2.86 10.03
N ASN A 178 13.23 -3.02 10.67
CA ASN A 178 12.92 -2.44 11.98
C ASN A 178 12.32 -3.51 12.93
N ARG A 179 12.77 -4.77 12.82
CA ARG A 179 12.14 -5.93 13.47
C ARG A 179 11.90 -5.72 14.97
N LYS A 180 12.93 -5.31 15.71
CA LYS A 180 12.83 -5.08 17.17
C LYS A 180 11.80 -4.02 17.51
N ASP A 181 11.87 -2.89 16.82
CA ASP A 181 11.04 -1.74 17.12
C ASP A 181 9.56 -1.98 16.77
N ILE A 182 9.29 -2.65 15.63
CA ILE A 182 7.93 -2.99 15.22
C ILE A 182 7.30 -4.04 16.13
N ILE A 183 8.07 -5.04 16.57
CA ILE A 183 7.62 -6.02 17.57
C ILE A 183 7.28 -5.28 18.87
N ALA A 184 8.22 -4.50 19.42
CA ALA A 184 8.02 -3.75 20.66
C ALA A 184 6.80 -2.82 20.59
N LEU A 185 6.65 -2.08 19.51
CA LEU A 185 5.48 -1.21 19.30
C LEU A 185 4.18 -2.01 19.29
N THR A 186 4.18 -3.16 18.59
CA THR A 186 2.97 -4.01 18.50
C THR A 186 2.61 -4.60 19.86
N GLU A 187 3.60 -5.04 20.64
CA GLU A 187 3.42 -5.54 22.00
C GLU A 187 2.93 -4.46 22.96
N GLN A 188 3.42 -3.24 22.85
CA GLN A 188 2.99 -2.10 23.67
C GLN A 188 1.61 -1.58 23.30
N THR A 189 1.12 -1.86 22.09
CA THR A 189 -0.20 -1.45 21.65
C THR A 189 -1.27 -2.21 22.43
N GLN A 190 -2.06 -1.51 23.25
CA GLN A 190 -3.04 -2.15 24.14
C GLN A 190 -4.14 -2.90 23.38
N LYS A 191 -4.63 -2.32 22.27
CA LYS A 191 -5.73 -2.90 21.49
C LYS A 191 -5.58 -2.64 20.00
N ILE A 192 -5.43 -3.69 19.21
CA ILE A 192 -5.34 -3.63 17.76
C ILE A 192 -6.72 -3.92 17.15
N LYS A 193 -7.32 -2.93 16.50
CA LYS A 193 -8.69 -2.98 15.96
C LYS A 193 -8.74 -3.14 14.44
N ALA A 194 -7.65 -2.86 13.73
CA ALA A 194 -7.62 -2.88 12.28
C ALA A 194 -7.81 -4.30 11.73
N LYS A 195 -8.45 -4.42 10.58
CA LYS A 195 -8.59 -5.67 9.83
C LYS A 195 -7.41 -5.82 8.88
N TYR A 196 -6.73 -6.98 8.90
CA TYR A 196 -5.54 -7.21 8.08
C TYR A 196 -5.72 -8.34 7.08
N TYR A 197 -5.17 -8.14 5.89
CA TYR A 197 -4.84 -9.20 4.97
C TYR A 197 -3.33 -9.27 4.81
N PHE A 198 -2.71 -10.32 5.34
CA PHE A 198 -1.29 -10.59 5.17
C PHE A 198 -1.05 -11.51 3.99
N LEU A 199 -0.07 -11.17 3.16
CA LEU A 199 0.37 -11.97 2.02
C LEU A 199 1.88 -12.04 1.99
N CYS A 200 2.44 -13.22 1.79
CA CYS A 200 3.82 -13.39 1.33
C CYS A 200 3.98 -14.68 0.53
N GLY A 201 5.12 -14.81 -0.14
CA GLY A 201 5.62 -16.07 -0.66
C GLY A 201 6.47 -16.81 0.36
N ASP A 202 6.69 -18.10 0.14
CA ASP A 202 7.63 -18.90 0.93
C ASP A 202 9.04 -18.99 0.33
N GLN A 203 9.27 -18.30 -0.81
CA GLN A 203 10.58 -18.21 -1.48
C GLN A 203 10.97 -16.75 -1.74
N GLU A 204 10.87 -15.90 -0.72
CA GLU A 204 11.16 -14.45 -0.80
C GLU A 204 12.58 -14.07 -0.36
N GLY A 205 13.48 -14.99 -0.28
CA GLY A 205 14.88 -14.84 0.11
C GLY A 205 15.54 -16.19 0.24
N ASP A 206 16.75 -16.19 0.77
CA ASP A 206 17.53 -17.42 0.95
C ASP A 206 17.06 -18.23 2.17
N ASP A 207 16.19 -17.68 2.99
CA ASP A 207 15.63 -18.30 4.18
C ASP A 207 14.12 -18.06 4.31
N ASP A 208 13.51 -18.62 5.35
CA ASP A 208 12.08 -18.48 5.66
C ASP A 208 11.76 -17.27 6.57
N SER A 209 12.65 -16.28 6.65
CA SER A 209 12.54 -15.13 7.55
C SER A 209 11.25 -14.33 7.35
N MET A 210 10.80 -14.13 6.09
CA MET A 210 9.56 -13.45 5.77
C MET A 210 8.34 -14.16 6.40
N VAL A 211 8.26 -15.47 6.24
CA VAL A 211 7.17 -16.28 6.82
C VAL A 211 7.23 -16.26 8.34
N LYS A 212 8.44 -16.37 8.93
CA LYS A 212 8.65 -16.30 10.39
C LYS A 212 8.22 -14.94 10.95
N ASP A 213 8.61 -13.85 10.30
CA ASP A 213 8.24 -12.50 10.72
C ASP A 213 6.72 -12.29 10.68
N LEU A 214 6.05 -12.75 9.61
CA LEU A 214 4.59 -12.69 9.52
C LEU A 214 3.91 -13.52 10.60
N ASN A 215 4.41 -14.74 10.89
CA ASN A 215 3.86 -15.58 11.94
C ASN A 215 4.01 -14.93 13.31
N THR A 216 5.19 -14.38 13.61
CA THR A 216 5.46 -13.68 14.86
C THR A 216 4.50 -12.51 15.04
N MET A 217 4.38 -11.68 14.01
CA MET A 217 3.52 -10.50 14.07
C MET A 217 2.03 -10.86 14.23
N GLU A 218 1.55 -11.87 13.48
CA GLU A 218 0.16 -12.34 13.62
C GLU A 218 -0.12 -12.88 15.02
N ASN A 219 0.82 -13.63 15.60
CA ASN A 219 0.67 -14.14 16.97
C ASN A 219 0.55 -13.00 17.98
N ILE A 220 1.42 -11.99 17.92
CA ILE A 220 1.34 -10.81 18.79
C ILE A 220 -0.01 -10.09 18.61
N ILE A 221 -0.43 -9.84 17.37
CA ILE A 221 -1.71 -9.19 17.08
C ILE A 221 -2.87 -9.97 17.69
N ASN A 222 -2.88 -11.29 17.59
CA ASN A 222 -3.95 -12.14 18.11
C ASN A 222 -4.07 -12.06 19.63
N THR A 223 -2.96 -11.87 20.36
CA THR A 223 -3.00 -11.65 21.83
C THR A 223 -3.62 -10.31 22.22
N LYS A 224 -3.59 -9.32 21.32
CA LYS A 224 -4.10 -7.95 21.54
C LYS A 224 -5.56 -7.75 21.11
N ARG A 225 -6.25 -8.83 20.75
CA ARG A 225 -7.62 -8.78 20.23
C ARG A 225 -8.60 -9.55 21.10
N CYS A 226 -9.88 -9.16 21.01
CA CYS A 226 -10.95 -10.02 21.48
C CYS A 226 -11.04 -11.29 20.61
N SER A 227 -11.08 -12.46 21.22
CA SER A 227 -11.15 -13.78 20.57
C SER A 227 -12.38 -13.97 19.65
N CYS A 228 -13.35 -13.09 19.73
CA CYS A 228 -14.64 -13.19 19.03
C CYS A 228 -14.64 -12.68 17.58
N LYS A 229 -13.50 -12.15 17.04
CA LYS A 229 -13.48 -11.55 15.69
C LYS A 229 -12.25 -12.03 14.90
N HIS A 230 -12.51 -12.76 13.82
CA HIS A 230 -11.50 -13.08 12.80
C HIS A 230 -11.22 -11.82 11.95
N LEU A 231 -10.30 -10.98 12.42
CA LEU A 231 -9.91 -9.73 11.74
C LEU A 231 -8.61 -9.85 10.95
N ASN A 232 -7.96 -11.03 10.98
CA ASN A 232 -6.76 -11.32 10.21
C ASN A 232 -7.03 -12.44 9.23
N LYS A 233 -6.46 -12.31 8.05
CA LYS A 233 -6.24 -13.41 7.12
C LYS A 233 -4.79 -13.38 6.71
N LYS A 234 -4.10 -14.51 6.83
CA LYS A 234 -2.75 -14.72 6.34
C LYS A 234 -2.78 -15.70 5.17
N THR A 235 -2.09 -15.36 4.10
CA THR A 235 -1.94 -16.20 2.91
C THR A 235 -0.46 -16.30 2.58
N ILE A 236 0.07 -17.52 2.60
CA ILE A 236 1.45 -17.81 2.18
C ILE A 236 1.34 -18.55 0.86
N ILE A 237 1.98 -18.02 -0.19
CA ILE A 237 1.95 -18.58 -1.54
C ILE A 237 3.14 -19.50 -1.71
N LYS A 238 2.89 -20.78 -1.96
CA LYS A 238 3.94 -21.76 -2.25
C LYS A 238 4.69 -21.39 -3.53
N GLY A 239 6.01 -21.35 -3.45
CA GLY A 239 6.88 -20.92 -4.55
C GLY A 239 6.81 -19.43 -4.85
N GLY A 240 6.09 -18.64 -4.03
CA GLY A 240 5.98 -17.19 -4.19
C GLY A 240 7.29 -16.49 -3.92
N LYS A 241 7.64 -15.51 -4.78
CA LYS A 241 8.86 -14.72 -4.69
C LYS A 241 8.52 -13.26 -4.38
N HIS A 242 9.49 -12.51 -3.85
CA HIS A 242 9.36 -11.10 -3.52
C HIS A 242 9.29 -10.22 -4.77
N ASN A 243 8.15 -10.14 -5.41
CA ASN A 243 7.97 -9.37 -6.64
C ASN A 243 6.52 -8.93 -6.89
N GLU A 244 6.37 -8.02 -7.85
CA GLU A 244 5.10 -7.42 -8.24
C GLU A 244 4.08 -8.47 -8.73
N LYS A 245 4.53 -9.56 -9.34
CA LYS A 245 3.63 -10.64 -9.78
C LYS A 245 2.89 -11.27 -8.60
N LEU A 246 3.60 -11.58 -7.50
CA LEU A 246 2.99 -12.11 -6.28
C LEU A 246 1.93 -11.15 -5.72
N TRP A 247 2.29 -9.88 -5.63
CA TRP A 247 1.44 -8.84 -5.03
C TRP A 247 0.23 -8.55 -5.92
N ARG A 248 0.43 -8.43 -7.22
CA ARG A 248 -0.62 -8.30 -8.23
C ARG A 248 -1.64 -9.44 -8.15
N ASP A 249 -1.17 -10.69 -8.08
CA ASP A 249 -2.04 -11.87 -8.04
C ASP A 249 -2.79 -12.00 -6.70
N GLY A 250 -2.20 -11.46 -5.62
CA GLY A 250 -2.81 -11.42 -4.29
C GLY A 250 -3.81 -10.28 -4.06
N PHE A 251 -3.73 -9.19 -4.83
CA PHE A 251 -4.49 -7.97 -4.60
C PHE A 251 -6.01 -8.18 -4.57
N VAL A 252 -6.57 -8.89 -5.56
CA VAL A 252 -8.02 -9.15 -5.62
C VAL A 252 -8.50 -9.93 -4.42
N LYS A 253 -7.76 -10.95 -3.98
CA LYS A 253 -8.10 -11.75 -2.79
C LYS A 253 -8.09 -10.89 -1.52
N ALA A 254 -7.13 -9.97 -1.41
CA ALA A 254 -7.06 -9.03 -0.31
C ALA A 254 -8.24 -8.05 -0.33
N LEU A 255 -8.56 -7.50 -1.50
CA LEU A 255 -9.67 -6.57 -1.69
C LEU A 255 -11.01 -7.19 -1.25
N LEU A 256 -11.31 -8.39 -1.74
CA LEU A 256 -12.54 -9.12 -1.38
C LEU A 256 -12.58 -9.45 0.12
N TRP A 257 -11.47 -9.91 0.72
CA TRP A 257 -11.41 -10.16 2.16
C TRP A 257 -11.62 -8.89 2.99
N LEU A 258 -11.07 -7.78 2.55
CA LEU A 258 -11.22 -6.49 3.22
C LEU A 258 -12.63 -5.89 3.03
N GLY A 259 -13.46 -6.49 2.17
CA GLY A 259 -14.89 -6.18 2.04
C GLY A 259 -15.23 -5.24 0.87
N TYR A 260 -14.57 -5.46 -0.28
CA TYR A 260 -14.76 -4.66 -1.51
C TYR A 260 -14.87 -5.53 -2.74
#